data_cfebbd63fbed15221a62bc4598d74283
#
_entry.id   cfebbd63fbed15221a62bc4598d74283
#
_cell.length_a   1.000
_cell.length_b   1.000
_cell.length_c   1.000
_cell.angle_alpha   90.00
_cell.angle_beta   90.00
_cell.angle_gamma   90.00
#
_symmetry.space_group_name_H-M   'P 1'
#
loop_
_entity.id
_entity.type
_entity.pdbx_description
1 polymer ?
#
loop_
_entity_poly.entity_id
_entity_poly.type
_entity_poly.pdbx_seq_one_letter_code
_entity_poly.pdbx_strand_id
1 'polypeptide(L)'
;MDLADYRALSFDCYGTLIDWEAGIAAVLGPWAREVGLDLDDERLLAAYADGEAAVERDRPTAPYPEVLAVAFRRAGEGLGRTVDDAWAGRLGASVPDWPAFPDSADALASLATHYRLLIVSNVHRAGFAASNRRLGARFAAVITAEDVRAYKPAGDHFRALLRTLDDLGIARGELLHVAQSLFHDHVPARKAGLRSVWINRRHDRPGWGATPAPSEPVGYDLEFPSLAAFAAAADAAFAAR
;
A
#
# COMPACT_ATOMS: atom_id res chain seq x y z
N MET A 1 20.22 13.77 -4.96
CA MET A 1 20.12 12.30 -4.94
C MET A 1 20.02 11.84 -6.38
N ASP A 2 20.96 11.00 -6.83
CA ASP A 2 20.92 10.44 -8.17
C ASP A 2 20.20 9.07 -8.12
N LEU A 3 19.14 8.89 -8.91
CA LEU A 3 18.37 7.65 -8.95
C LEU A 3 19.18 6.47 -9.46
N ALA A 4 20.17 6.72 -10.33
CA ALA A 4 21.03 5.68 -10.86
C ALA A 4 22.11 5.16 -9.86
N ASP A 5 22.19 5.70 -8.63
CA ASP A 5 23.04 5.14 -7.57
C ASP A 5 22.41 3.94 -6.84
N TYR A 6 21.11 3.73 -7.05
CA TYR A 6 20.38 2.65 -6.39
C TYR A 6 20.34 1.37 -7.23
N ARG A 7 20.23 0.23 -6.56
CA ARG A 7 20.20 -1.11 -7.18
C ARG A 7 18.86 -1.82 -6.97
N ALA A 8 18.08 -1.37 -6.00
CA ALA A 8 16.80 -1.98 -5.66
C ALA A 8 15.74 -0.96 -5.28
N LEU A 9 14.49 -1.32 -5.56
CA LEU A 9 13.30 -0.62 -5.11
C LEU A 9 12.43 -1.59 -4.31
N SER A 10 12.01 -1.19 -3.10
CA SER A 10 10.95 -1.89 -2.38
C SER A 10 9.67 -1.07 -2.47
N PHE A 11 8.57 -1.72 -2.81
CA PHE A 11 7.27 -1.08 -2.99
C PHE A 11 6.29 -1.50 -1.90
N ASP A 12 5.55 -0.54 -1.35
CA ASP A 12 4.22 -0.82 -0.90
C ASP A 12 3.31 -1.20 -2.09
N CYS A 13 2.21 -1.91 -1.85
CA CYS A 13 1.34 -2.39 -2.92
C CYS A 13 0.02 -1.61 -3.00
N TYR A 14 -0.75 -1.58 -1.92
CA TYR A 14 -2.12 -1.06 -1.91
C TYR A 14 -2.15 0.43 -1.59
N GLY A 15 -2.69 1.22 -2.53
CA GLY A 15 -2.56 2.68 -2.56
C GLY A 15 -1.36 3.16 -3.37
N THR A 16 -0.35 2.29 -3.61
CA THR A 16 0.84 2.60 -4.40
C THR A 16 0.75 2.05 -5.81
N LEU A 17 0.51 0.75 -5.95
CA LEU A 17 0.42 -0.01 -7.21
C LEU A 17 -1.02 -0.44 -7.54
N ILE A 18 -1.79 -0.76 -6.53
CA ILE A 18 -3.20 -1.20 -6.61
C ILE A 18 -4.07 -0.10 -6.01
N ASP A 19 -5.11 0.28 -6.75
CA ASP A 19 -6.13 1.24 -6.31
C ASP A 19 -7.12 0.55 -5.36
N TRP A 20 -6.70 0.43 -4.12
CA TRP A 20 -7.46 -0.22 -3.07
C TRP A 20 -8.68 0.61 -2.64
N GLU A 21 -8.61 1.94 -2.74
CA GLU A 21 -9.73 2.83 -2.46
C GLU A 21 -10.90 2.54 -3.41
N ALA A 22 -10.62 2.42 -4.71
CA ALA A 22 -11.63 1.99 -5.69
C ALA A 22 -12.16 0.59 -5.38
N GLY A 23 -11.29 -0.34 -4.97
CA GLY A 23 -11.68 -1.70 -4.60
C GLY A 23 -12.60 -1.75 -3.37
N ILE A 24 -12.30 -0.99 -2.33
CA ILE A 24 -13.12 -0.87 -1.12
C ILE A 24 -14.44 -0.17 -1.43
N ALA A 25 -14.40 0.97 -2.13
CA ALA A 25 -15.59 1.74 -2.51
C ALA A 25 -16.58 0.93 -3.34
N ALA A 26 -16.09 0.01 -4.20
CA ALA A 26 -16.92 -0.92 -4.97
C ALA A 26 -17.79 -1.85 -4.11
N VAL A 27 -17.42 -2.05 -2.82
CA VAL A 27 -18.22 -2.82 -1.86
C VAL A 27 -19.02 -1.91 -0.93
N LEU A 28 -18.39 -0.89 -0.38
CA LEU A 28 -19.02 0.03 0.58
C LEU A 28 -20.15 0.86 -0.05
N GLY A 29 -19.97 1.34 -1.28
CA GLY A 29 -20.97 2.16 -1.95
C GLY A 29 -22.31 1.45 -2.18
N PRO A 30 -22.36 0.23 -2.73
CA PRO A 30 -23.58 -0.56 -2.81
C PRO A 30 -24.23 -0.83 -1.45
N TRP A 31 -23.45 -1.19 -0.42
CA TRP A 31 -23.95 -1.37 0.93
C TRP A 31 -24.57 -0.09 1.49
N ALA A 32 -23.90 1.05 1.36
CA ALA A 32 -24.38 2.33 1.87
C ALA A 32 -25.75 2.68 1.27
N ARG A 33 -25.92 2.47 -0.04
CA ARG A 33 -27.23 2.67 -0.71
C ARG A 33 -28.31 1.73 -0.17
N GLU A 34 -27.98 0.45 0.07
CA GLU A 34 -28.91 -0.55 0.60
C GLU A 34 -29.42 -0.18 2.00
N VAL A 35 -28.53 0.35 2.87
CA VAL A 35 -28.89 0.74 4.23
C VAL A 35 -29.37 2.20 4.34
N GLY A 36 -29.58 2.88 3.21
CA GLY A 36 -30.13 4.24 3.16
C GLY A 36 -29.16 5.32 3.68
N LEU A 37 -27.86 5.15 3.45
CA LEU A 37 -26.85 6.18 3.68
C LEU A 37 -26.61 6.96 2.39
N ASP A 38 -26.73 8.28 2.46
CA ASP A 38 -26.39 9.23 1.40
C ASP A 38 -24.99 9.82 1.67
N LEU A 39 -23.96 9.02 1.39
CA LEU A 39 -22.56 9.39 1.58
C LEU A 39 -21.78 9.14 0.30
N ASP A 40 -20.85 10.04 -0.01
CA ASP A 40 -19.88 9.86 -1.06
C ASP A 40 -18.77 8.84 -0.66
N ASP A 41 -18.01 8.39 -1.65
CA ASP A 41 -16.94 7.42 -1.43
C ASP A 41 -15.86 7.94 -0.46
N GLU A 42 -15.54 9.24 -0.47
CA GLU A 42 -14.53 9.83 0.43
C GLU A 42 -14.94 9.68 1.90
N ARG A 43 -16.22 9.91 2.22
CA ARG A 43 -16.74 9.76 3.57
C ARG A 43 -16.81 8.30 4.02
N LEU A 44 -17.16 7.40 3.10
CA LEU A 44 -17.17 5.97 3.36
C LEU A 44 -15.74 5.44 3.60
N LEU A 45 -14.78 5.86 2.79
CA LEU A 45 -13.37 5.49 2.94
C LEU A 45 -12.75 6.05 4.22
N ALA A 46 -13.07 7.28 4.59
CA ALA A 46 -12.60 7.86 5.86
C ALA A 46 -13.12 7.08 7.08
N ALA A 47 -14.42 6.72 7.09
CA ALA A 47 -15.00 5.90 8.16
C ALA A 47 -14.35 4.50 8.22
N TYR A 48 -14.00 3.93 7.07
CA TYR A 48 -13.33 2.65 6.98
C TYR A 48 -11.88 2.71 7.49
N ALA A 49 -11.12 3.76 7.16
CA ALA A 49 -9.72 3.92 7.53
C ALA A 49 -9.46 3.80 9.04
N ASP A 50 -10.30 4.48 9.84
CA ASP A 50 -10.22 4.43 11.31
C ASP A 50 -10.49 3.02 11.83
N GLY A 51 -11.44 2.31 11.22
CA GLY A 51 -11.77 0.93 11.54
C GLY A 51 -10.63 -0.03 11.25
N GLU A 52 -10.02 0.08 10.09
CA GLU A 52 -8.90 -0.80 9.67
C GLU A 52 -7.68 -0.61 10.56
N ALA A 53 -7.23 0.63 10.76
CA ALA A 53 -6.07 0.92 11.60
C ALA A 53 -6.27 0.43 13.06
N ALA A 54 -7.50 0.51 13.59
CA ALA A 54 -7.82 -0.02 14.90
C ALA A 54 -7.76 -1.55 14.95
N VAL A 55 -8.27 -2.25 13.92
CA VAL A 55 -8.21 -3.72 13.86
C VAL A 55 -6.77 -4.21 13.72
N GLU A 56 -5.97 -3.63 12.85
CA GLU A 56 -4.56 -4.00 12.66
C GLU A 56 -3.74 -3.85 13.95
N ARG A 57 -4.00 -2.78 14.71
CA ARG A 57 -3.35 -2.54 16.01
C ARG A 57 -3.79 -3.55 17.07
N ASP A 58 -5.11 -3.80 17.18
CA ASP A 58 -5.69 -4.65 18.23
C ASP A 58 -5.47 -6.14 17.95
N ARG A 59 -5.33 -6.52 16.68
CA ARG A 59 -5.23 -7.90 16.19
C ARG A 59 -4.11 -8.06 15.15
N PRO A 60 -2.84 -7.80 15.52
CA PRO A 60 -1.72 -7.70 14.57
C PRO A 60 -1.39 -8.98 13.81
N THR A 61 -1.95 -10.12 14.21
CA THR A 61 -1.76 -11.43 13.55
C THR A 61 -3.01 -11.95 12.85
N ALA A 62 -4.11 -11.19 12.84
CA ALA A 62 -5.33 -11.60 12.15
C ALA A 62 -5.08 -11.72 10.65
N PRO A 63 -5.70 -12.67 9.93
CA PRO A 63 -5.63 -12.72 8.47
C PRO A 63 -6.25 -11.46 7.86
N TYR A 64 -5.63 -10.93 6.80
CA TYR A 64 -6.08 -9.67 6.18
C TYR A 64 -7.56 -9.68 5.72
N PRO A 65 -8.12 -10.77 5.14
CA PRO A 65 -9.54 -10.85 4.86
C PRO A 65 -10.44 -10.66 6.09
N GLU A 66 -10.00 -11.12 7.27
CA GLU A 66 -10.71 -10.91 8.53
C GLU A 66 -10.58 -9.46 9.00
N VAL A 67 -9.39 -8.84 8.84
CA VAL A 67 -9.20 -7.40 9.12
C VAL A 67 -10.17 -6.57 8.31
N LEU A 68 -10.28 -6.79 6.99
CA LEU A 68 -11.22 -6.10 6.12
C LEU A 68 -12.67 -6.25 6.59
N ALA A 69 -13.09 -7.46 6.91
CA ALA A 69 -14.46 -7.75 7.35
C ALA A 69 -14.79 -7.06 8.68
N VAL A 70 -13.87 -7.09 9.66
CA VAL A 70 -14.06 -6.46 10.97
C VAL A 70 -13.98 -4.95 10.86
N ALA A 71 -13.06 -4.40 10.05
CA ALA A 71 -12.96 -2.96 9.79
C ALA A 71 -14.25 -2.42 9.18
N PHE A 72 -14.87 -3.15 8.25
CA PHE A 72 -16.13 -2.76 7.65
C PHE A 72 -17.27 -2.72 8.68
N ARG A 73 -17.37 -3.71 9.58
CA ARG A 73 -18.36 -3.67 10.67
C ARG A 73 -18.17 -2.46 11.56
N ARG A 74 -16.92 -2.15 11.95
CA ARG A 74 -16.61 -0.96 12.77
C ARG A 74 -16.98 0.34 12.05
N ALA A 75 -16.69 0.43 10.75
CA ALA A 75 -17.10 1.58 9.94
C ALA A 75 -18.63 1.74 9.92
N GLY A 76 -19.37 0.65 9.70
CA GLY A 76 -20.83 0.65 9.76
C GLY A 76 -21.37 1.09 11.10
N GLU A 77 -20.84 0.56 12.20
CA GLU A 77 -21.20 0.95 13.57
C GLU A 77 -20.98 2.46 13.79
N GLY A 78 -19.81 2.99 13.36
CA GLY A 78 -19.48 4.41 13.42
C GLY A 78 -20.45 5.29 12.61
N LEU A 79 -21.04 4.75 11.54
CA LEU A 79 -22.05 5.40 10.72
C LEU A 79 -23.51 5.13 11.20
N GLY A 80 -23.69 4.45 12.34
CA GLY A 80 -24.99 4.10 12.90
C GLY A 80 -25.74 3.04 12.09
N ARG A 81 -25.04 2.15 11.40
CA ARG A 81 -25.60 1.06 10.58
C ARG A 81 -24.91 -0.26 10.88
N THR A 82 -25.66 -1.34 10.69
CA THR A 82 -25.14 -2.70 10.83
C THR A 82 -24.62 -3.21 9.47
N VAL A 83 -23.45 -3.82 9.49
CA VAL A 83 -22.89 -4.57 8.35
C VAL A 83 -23.07 -6.05 8.67
N ASP A 84 -23.90 -6.75 7.89
CA ASP A 84 -24.16 -8.18 8.07
C ASP A 84 -22.96 -9.04 7.60
N ASP A 85 -23.08 -10.35 7.81
CA ASP A 85 -22.04 -11.31 7.46
C ASP A 85 -21.77 -11.40 5.95
N ALA A 86 -22.81 -11.19 5.14
CA ALA A 86 -22.67 -11.25 3.68
C ALA A 86 -21.85 -10.06 3.16
N TRP A 87 -22.15 -8.86 3.61
CA TRP A 87 -21.41 -7.66 3.23
C TRP A 87 -19.97 -7.67 3.77
N ALA A 88 -19.78 -8.04 5.04
CA ALA A 88 -18.45 -8.14 5.63
C ALA A 88 -17.59 -9.20 4.92
N GLY A 89 -18.17 -10.36 4.61
CA GLY A 89 -17.50 -11.42 3.85
C GLY A 89 -17.16 -11.01 2.41
N ARG A 90 -18.02 -10.22 1.76
CA ARG A 90 -17.76 -9.68 0.43
C ARG A 90 -16.54 -8.78 0.43
N LEU A 91 -16.39 -7.88 1.38
CA LEU A 91 -15.19 -7.03 1.48
C LEU A 91 -13.96 -7.90 1.79
N GLY A 92 -14.06 -8.83 2.74
CA GLY A 92 -12.94 -9.73 3.08
C GLY A 92 -12.42 -10.53 1.89
N ALA A 93 -13.28 -10.87 0.92
CA ALA A 93 -12.93 -11.63 -0.27
C ALA A 93 -12.55 -10.75 -1.48
N SER A 94 -12.64 -9.41 -1.40
CA SER A 94 -12.60 -8.53 -2.57
C SER A 94 -11.20 -8.22 -3.11
N VAL A 95 -10.13 -8.45 -2.34
CA VAL A 95 -8.74 -8.12 -2.74
C VAL A 95 -8.38 -8.59 -4.16
N PRO A 96 -8.77 -9.80 -4.62
CA PRO A 96 -8.48 -10.25 -5.97
C PRO A 96 -9.09 -9.38 -7.08
N ASP A 97 -10.11 -8.59 -6.78
CA ASP A 97 -10.84 -7.77 -7.74
C ASP A 97 -10.38 -6.31 -7.77
N TRP A 98 -9.53 -5.90 -6.83
CA TRP A 98 -9.05 -4.53 -6.77
C TRP A 98 -8.21 -4.17 -7.99
N PRO A 99 -8.50 -3.04 -8.67
CA PRO A 99 -7.81 -2.65 -9.89
C PRO A 99 -6.38 -2.18 -9.61
N ALA A 100 -5.47 -2.39 -10.54
CA ALA A 100 -4.19 -1.68 -10.54
C ALA A 100 -4.40 -0.23 -10.98
N PHE A 101 -3.56 0.71 -10.49
CA PHE A 101 -3.51 2.02 -11.12
C PHE A 101 -3.09 1.88 -12.59
N PRO A 102 -3.61 2.72 -13.50
CA PRO A 102 -3.37 2.57 -14.94
C PRO A 102 -1.89 2.59 -15.35
N ASP A 103 -1.06 3.25 -14.56
CA ASP A 103 0.36 3.41 -14.82
C ASP A 103 1.25 2.32 -14.18
N SER A 104 0.71 1.46 -13.32
CA SER A 104 1.53 0.60 -12.47
C SER A 104 2.28 -0.47 -13.25
N ALA A 105 1.62 -1.15 -14.19
CA ALA A 105 2.24 -2.26 -14.93
C ALA A 105 3.40 -1.77 -15.82
N ASP A 106 3.18 -0.73 -16.60
CA ASP A 106 4.18 -0.18 -17.51
C ASP A 106 5.35 0.47 -16.75
N ALA A 107 5.05 1.21 -15.68
CA ALA A 107 6.09 1.79 -14.84
C ALA A 107 6.95 0.73 -14.15
N LEU A 108 6.35 -0.36 -13.63
CA LEU A 108 7.10 -1.48 -13.06
C LEU A 108 7.97 -2.18 -14.11
N ALA A 109 7.47 -2.34 -15.34
CA ALA A 109 8.25 -2.92 -16.42
C ALA A 109 9.48 -2.08 -16.77
N SER A 110 9.34 -0.73 -16.86
CA SER A 110 10.46 0.18 -17.04
C SER A 110 11.45 0.10 -15.87
N LEU A 111 10.98 0.25 -14.63
CA LEU A 111 11.83 0.23 -13.44
C LEU A 111 12.59 -1.10 -13.28
N ALA A 112 12.01 -2.23 -13.69
CA ALA A 112 12.65 -3.54 -13.65
C ALA A 112 13.86 -3.67 -14.59
N THR A 113 14.04 -2.77 -15.56
CA THR A 113 15.23 -2.73 -16.42
C THR A 113 16.45 -2.19 -15.69
N HIS A 114 16.25 -1.43 -14.62
CA HIS A 114 17.28 -0.74 -13.87
C HIS A 114 17.49 -1.31 -12.46
N TYR A 115 16.41 -1.80 -11.82
CA TYR A 115 16.41 -2.16 -10.42
C TYR A 115 15.89 -3.56 -10.14
N ARG A 116 16.36 -4.16 -9.06
CA ARG A 116 15.65 -5.29 -8.44
C ARG A 116 14.43 -4.80 -7.69
N LEU A 117 13.26 -5.34 -8.01
CA LEU A 117 12.01 -4.94 -7.38
C LEU A 117 11.67 -5.87 -6.21
N LEU A 118 11.20 -5.31 -5.10
CA LEU A 118 10.74 -6.02 -3.92
C LEU A 118 9.36 -5.49 -3.50
N ILE A 119 8.58 -6.31 -2.79
CA ILE A 119 7.29 -5.90 -2.20
C ILE A 119 7.38 -5.94 -0.68
N VAL A 120 6.75 -4.94 -0.04
CA VAL A 120 6.56 -4.83 1.42
C VAL A 120 5.12 -4.38 1.68
N SER A 121 4.22 -5.31 2.01
CA SER A 121 2.77 -5.05 1.99
C SER A 121 2.03 -5.61 3.19
N ASN A 122 0.98 -4.91 3.63
CA ASN A 122 0.06 -5.33 4.69
C ASN A 122 -0.93 -6.44 4.26
N VAL A 123 -0.88 -6.90 3.02
CA VAL A 123 -1.74 -7.96 2.50
C VAL A 123 -1.25 -9.36 2.89
N HIS A 124 -2.07 -10.38 2.71
CA HIS A 124 -1.69 -11.78 2.76
C HIS A 124 -1.16 -12.27 1.40
N ARG A 125 -0.40 -13.37 1.39
CA ARG A 125 0.29 -13.91 0.19
C ARG A 125 -0.64 -14.15 -0.99
N ALA A 126 -1.79 -14.78 -0.75
CA ALA A 126 -2.76 -15.07 -1.82
C ALA A 126 -3.36 -13.80 -2.43
N GLY A 127 -3.61 -12.77 -1.61
CA GLY A 127 -4.07 -11.46 -2.07
C GLY A 127 -3.04 -10.79 -2.97
N PHE A 128 -1.78 -10.74 -2.54
CA PHE A 128 -0.71 -10.21 -3.38
C PHE A 128 -0.55 -10.99 -4.69
N ALA A 129 -0.58 -12.32 -4.64
CA ALA A 129 -0.47 -13.15 -5.84
C ALA A 129 -1.61 -12.87 -6.85
N ALA A 130 -2.83 -12.59 -6.35
CA ALA A 130 -3.94 -12.18 -7.20
C ALA A 130 -3.71 -10.80 -7.83
N SER A 131 -3.27 -9.82 -7.05
CA SER A 131 -2.96 -8.46 -7.53
C SER A 131 -1.80 -8.46 -8.53
N ASN A 132 -0.77 -9.27 -8.31
CA ASN A 132 0.38 -9.34 -9.20
C ASN A 132 0.06 -9.87 -10.61
N ARG A 133 -1.04 -10.59 -10.79
CA ARG A 133 -1.51 -10.95 -12.14
C ARG A 133 -1.86 -9.71 -12.99
N ARG A 134 -2.27 -8.61 -12.35
CA ARG A 134 -2.54 -7.32 -13.03
C ARG A 134 -1.28 -6.50 -13.23
N LEU A 135 -0.34 -6.60 -12.29
CA LEU A 135 0.93 -5.87 -12.36
C LEU A 135 1.92 -6.51 -13.35
N GLY A 136 1.85 -7.83 -13.55
CA GLY A 136 2.70 -8.57 -14.48
C GLY A 136 4.19 -8.52 -14.16
N ALA A 137 4.57 -8.07 -12.96
CA ALA A 137 5.97 -7.83 -12.60
C ALA A 137 6.61 -9.03 -11.88
N ARG A 138 7.94 -9.14 -12.01
CA ARG A 138 8.75 -10.08 -11.23
C ARG A 138 9.40 -9.35 -10.06
N PHE A 139 9.18 -9.87 -8.87
CA PHE A 139 9.80 -9.35 -7.65
C PHE A 139 10.85 -10.32 -7.12
N ALA A 140 12.02 -9.80 -6.74
CA ALA A 140 13.10 -10.58 -6.13
C ALA A 140 12.71 -11.11 -4.75
N ALA A 141 11.83 -10.38 -4.05
CA ALA A 141 11.24 -10.83 -2.80
C ALA A 141 9.86 -10.17 -2.60
N VAL A 142 8.98 -10.89 -1.88
CA VAL A 142 7.66 -10.41 -1.46
C VAL A 142 7.54 -10.64 0.04
N ILE A 143 7.37 -9.56 0.79
CA ILE A 143 7.23 -9.56 2.24
C ILE A 143 5.83 -9.09 2.58
N THR A 144 5.02 -9.97 3.16
CA THR A 144 3.62 -9.69 3.49
C THR A 144 3.40 -9.65 5.00
N ALA A 145 2.26 -9.10 5.46
CA ALA A 145 1.87 -9.15 6.86
C ALA A 145 1.76 -10.61 7.37
N GLU A 146 1.35 -11.54 6.50
CA GLU A 146 1.29 -12.97 6.81
C GLU A 146 2.68 -13.54 7.12
N ASP A 147 3.73 -13.11 6.38
CA ASP A 147 5.11 -13.56 6.59
C ASP A 147 5.69 -13.09 7.91
N VAL A 148 5.45 -11.83 8.26
CA VAL A 148 6.04 -11.18 9.43
C VAL A 148 5.12 -11.20 10.65
N ARG A 149 3.85 -11.62 10.49
CA ARG A 149 2.82 -11.68 11.52
C ARG A 149 2.58 -10.34 12.22
N ALA A 150 2.62 -9.27 11.45
CA ALA A 150 2.42 -7.91 11.92
C ALA A 150 1.94 -7.03 10.76
N TYR A 151 1.30 -5.92 11.07
CA TYR A 151 0.89 -4.89 10.13
C TYR A 151 1.80 -3.66 10.26
N LYS A 152 2.14 -3.01 9.11
CA LYS A 152 2.73 -1.67 9.13
C LYS A 152 1.75 -0.72 9.84
N PRO A 153 2.21 0.25 10.62
CA PRO A 153 3.57 0.77 10.71
C PRO A 153 4.51 0.05 11.69
N ALA A 154 4.17 -1.16 12.19
CA ALA A 154 5.12 -1.93 12.96
C ALA A 154 6.38 -2.22 12.14
N GLY A 155 7.55 -2.20 12.81
CA GLY A 155 8.84 -2.29 12.12
C GLY A 155 9.22 -3.68 11.59
N ASP A 156 8.35 -4.68 11.73
CA ASP A 156 8.63 -6.08 11.38
C ASP A 156 8.89 -6.27 9.89
N HIS A 157 8.09 -5.64 9.05
CA HIS A 157 8.27 -5.65 7.61
C HIS A 157 9.65 -5.10 7.20
N PHE A 158 10.04 -3.97 7.79
CA PHE A 158 11.32 -3.33 7.46
C PHE A 158 12.50 -4.11 8.02
N ARG A 159 12.35 -4.79 9.18
CA ARG A 159 13.36 -5.74 9.67
C ARG A 159 13.52 -6.95 8.74
N ALA A 160 12.42 -7.47 8.21
CA ALA A 160 12.44 -8.53 7.21
C ALA A 160 13.08 -8.04 5.89
N LEU A 161 12.74 -6.83 5.44
CA LEU A 161 13.33 -6.21 4.25
C LEU A 161 14.84 -6.08 4.37
N LEU A 162 15.36 -5.59 5.51
CA LEU A 162 16.80 -5.44 5.71
C LEU A 162 17.54 -6.79 5.65
N ARG A 163 16.99 -7.87 6.27
CA ARG A 163 17.56 -9.21 6.14
C ARG A 163 17.54 -9.71 4.69
N THR A 164 16.44 -9.45 3.96
CA THR A 164 16.34 -9.81 2.55
C THR A 164 17.38 -9.09 1.69
N LEU A 165 17.70 -7.83 1.99
CA LEU A 165 18.77 -7.10 1.30
C LEU A 165 20.14 -7.73 1.54
N ASP A 166 20.43 -8.14 2.79
CA ASP A 166 21.67 -8.84 3.14
C ASP A 166 21.80 -10.14 2.33
N ASP A 167 20.71 -10.94 2.24
CA ASP A 167 20.66 -12.17 1.44
C ASP A 167 20.87 -11.93 -0.07
N LEU A 168 20.43 -10.78 -0.58
CA LEU A 168 20.56 -10.36 -1.97
C LEU A 168 21.91 -9.66 -2.28
N GLY A 169 22.73 -9.40 -1.27
CA GLY A 169 23.99 -8.66 -1.41
C GLY A 169 23.77 -7.21 -1.84
N ILE A 170 22.72 -6.56 -1.34
CA ILE A 170 22.36 -5.17 -1.62
C ILE A 170 22.55 -4.36 -0.34
N ALA A 171 23.38 -3.33 -0.38
CA ALA A 171 23.59 -2.48 0.77
C ALA A 171 22.32 -1.63 1.06
N ARG A 172 22.05 -1.33 2.33
CA ARG A 172 20.89 -0.50 2.71
C ARG A 172 20.85 0.83 1.95
N GLY A 173 21.98 1.48 1.72
CA GLY A 173 22.07 2.74 0.99
C GLY A 173 21.79 2.62 -0.53
N GLU A 174 21.72 1.39 -1.06
CA GLU A 174 21.42 1.09 -2.46
C GLU A 174 19.94 0.76 -2.70
N LEU A 175 19.09 0.88 -1.66
CA LEU A 175 17.64 0.68 -1.73
C LEU A 175 16.90 2.02 -1.60
N LEU A 176 15.85 2.19 -2.41
CA LEU A 176 14.78 3.15 -2.18
C LEU A 176 13.48 2.44 -1.83
N HIS A 177 12.77 2.93 -0.82
CA HIS A 177 11.41 2.49 -0.53
C HIS A 177 10.40 3.42 -1.20
N VAL A 178 9.47 2.86 -1.97
CA VAL A 178 8.51 3.60 -2.81
C VAL A 178 7.10 3.33 -2.31
N ALA A 179 6.40 4.34 -1.83
CA ALA A 179 5.09 4.16 -1.22
C ALA A 179 4.20 5.40 -1.28
N GLN A 180 2.88 5.21 -1.21
CA GLN A 180 1.89 6.27 -1.04
C GLN A 180 1.71 6.63 0.43
N SER A 181 1.69 5.66 1.35
CA SER A 181 1.30 5.90 2.74
C SER A 181 2.42 6.52 3.56
N LEU A 182 2.26 7.79 3.95
CA LEU A 182 3.18 8.43 4.87
C LEU A 182 3.18 7.72 6.23
N PHE A 183 1.99 7.29 6.70
CA PHE A 183 1.83 6.64 8.00
C PHE A 183 2.41 5.21 8.03
N HIS A 184 1.99 4.36 7.09
CA HIS A 184 2.35 2.93 7.12
C HIS A 184 3.78 2.67 6.64
N ASP A 185 4.34 3.53 5.77
CA ASP A 185 5.58 3.25 5.07
C ASP A 185 6.70 4.24 5.38
N HIS A 186 6.51 5.54 5.16
CA HIS A 186 7.59 6.50 5.27
C HIS A 186 8.08 6.67 6.71
N VAL A 187 7.18 6.68 7.70
CA VAL A 187 7.56 6.72 9.13
C VAL A 187 8.46 5.53 9.51
N PRO A 188 8.06 4.26 9.30
CA PRO A 188 8.90 3.13 9.65
C PRO A 188 10.11 2.95 8.74
N ALA A 189 10.07 3.31 7.45
CA ALA A 189 11.23 3.31 6.56
C ALA A 189 12.33 4.24 7.08
N ARG A 190 11.96 5.46 7.48
CA ARG A 190 12.90 6.41 8.09
C ARG A 190 13.51 5.90 9.39
N LYS A 191 12.69 5.28 10.26
CA LYS A 191 13.18 4.63 11.50
C LYS A 191 14.16 3.48 11.20
N ALA A 192 13.97 2.80 10.06
CA ALA A 192 14.88 1.76 9.58
C ALA A 192 16.13 2.33 8.88
N GLY A 193 16.27 3.66 8.75
CA GLY A 193 17.38 4.32 8.08
C GLY A 193 17.37 4.16 6.56
N LEU A 194 16.18 3.97 5.97
CA LEU A 194 15.99 3.90 4.53
C LEU A 194 15.60 5.25 3.95
N ARG A 195 16.04 5.51 2.72
CA ARG A 195 15.53 6.59 1.88
C ARG A 195 14.23 6.19 1.21
N SER A 196 13.37 7.17 0.95
CA SER A 196 12.05 6.88 0.41
C SER A 196 11.57 7.87 -0.64
N VAL A 197 10.76 7.35 -1.56
CA VAL A 197 10.06 8.08 -2.61
C VAL A 197 8.57 8.05 -2.31
N TRP A 198 7.96 9.21 -2.17
CA TRP A 198 6.52 9.34 -1.98
C TRP A 198 5.81 9.38 -3.33
N ILE A 199 4.93 8.42 -3.58
CA ILE A 199 4.01 8.46 -4.72
C ILE A 199 2.71 9.09 -4.23
N ASN A 200 2.59 10.39 -4.42
CA ASN A 200 1.46 11.18 -3.97
C ASN A 200 0.26 11.02 -4.94
N ARG A 201 -0.44 9.89 -4.83
CA ARG A 201 -1.62 9.56 -5.66
C ARG A 201 -2.79 10.53 -5.46
N ARG A 202 -2.72 11.36 -4.43
CA ARG A 202 -3.75 12.36 -4.07
C ARG A 202 -3.26 13.80 -4.22
N HIS A 203 -2.20 14.06 -5.00
CA HIS A 203 -1.60 15.37 -5.19
C HIS A 203 -2.59 16.46 -5.66
N ASP A 204 -3.70 16.06 -6.27
CA ASP A 204 -4.77 16.92 -6.79
C ASP A 204 -6.04 16.93 -5.90
N ARG A 205 -6.04 16.26 -4.76
CA ARG A 205 -7.18 16.11 -3.84
C ARG A 205 -6.80 16.39 -2.40
N PRO A 206 -7.70 16.98 -1.62
CA PRO A 206 -7.49 17.13 -0.17
C PRO A 206 -7.64 15.78 0.57
N GLY A 207 -7.07 15.72 1.78
CA GLY A 207 -7.26 14.58 2.68
C GLY A 207 -6.35 13.39 2.38
N TRP A 208 -6.57 12.30 3.10
CA TRP A 208 -5.71 11.11 3.14
C TRP A 208 -6.39 9.86 2.57
N GLY A 209 -7.66 9.97 2.14
CA GLY A 209 -8.46 8.85 1.65
C GLY A 209 -8.68 7.79 2.73
N ALA A 210 -8.48 6.54 2.37
CA ALA A 210 -8.56 5.42 3.30
C ALA A 210 -7.27 5.20 4.13
N THR A 211 -6.30 6.11 4.05
CA THR A 211 -5.04 6.03 4.83
C THR A 211 -5.11 6.97 6.03
N PRO A 212 -4.73 6.54 7.25
CA PRO A 212 -4.64 7.44 8.39
C PRO A 212 -3.66 8.58 8.15
N ALA A 213 -4.01 9.80 8.61
CA ALA A 213 -3.10 10.92 8.61
C ALA A 213 -1.87 10.61 9.48
N PRO A 214 -0.65 11.00 9.05
CA PRO A 214 0.52 10.90 9.92
C PRO A 214 0.35 11.87 11.10
N SER A 215 0.72 11.43 12.31
CA SER A 215 0.62 12.23 13.53
C SER A 215 1.64 13.38 13.59
N GLU A 216 2.71 13.31 12.79
CA GLU A 216 3.80 14.28 12.73
C GLU A 216 4.24 14.49 11.27
N PRO A 217 4.88 15.61 10.93
CA PRO A 217 5.48 15.79 9.60
C PRO A 217 6.45 14.65 9.27
N VAL A 218 6.21 13.98 8.16
CA VAL A 218 7.01 12.83 7.70
C VAL A 218 7.95 13.29 6.61
N GLY A 219 9.25 13.02 6.79
CA GLY A 219 10.23 13.27 5.74
C GLY A 219 10.27 12.14 4.73
N TYR A 220 10.32 12.51 3.47
CA TYR A 220 10.66 11.66 2.32
C TYR A 220 11.75 12.36 1.51
N ASP A 221 12.44 11.62 0.64
CA ASP A 221 13.57 12.17 -0.11
C ASP A 221 13.14 12.75 -1.47
N LEU A 222 12.16 12.12 -2.12
CA LEU A 222 11.55 12.57 -3.38
C LEU A 222 10.04 12.39 -3.36
N GLU A 223 9.34 13.18 -4.16
CA GLU A 223 7.90 13.10 -4.36
C GLU A 223 7.57 13.08 -5.86
N PHE A 224 6.62 12.21 -6.25
CA PHE A 224 6.07 12.15 -7.59
C PHE A 224 4.55 11.99 -7.55
N PRO A 225 3.81 12.59 -8.51
CA PRO A 225 2.35 12.49 -8.55
C PRO A 225 1.86 11.11 -9.03
N SER A 226 2.75 10.29 -9.62
CA SER A 226 2.42 8.99 -10.18
C SER A 226 3.65 8.09 -10.25
N LEU A 227 3.44 6.77 -10.38
CA LEU A 227 4.53 5.83 -10.59
C LEU A 227 5.19 6.03 -11.97
N ALA A 228 4.39 6.41 -12.99
CA ALA A 228 4.92 6.75 -14.31
C ALA A 228 5.89 7.93 -14.27
N ALA A 229 5.58 8.99 -13.50
CA ALA A 229 6.49 10.12 -13.33
C ALA A 229 7.79 9.73 -12.65
N PHE A 230 7.73 8.85 -11.64
CA PHE A 230 8.93 8.30 -11.00
C PHE A 230 9.75 7.43 -11.97
N ALA A 231 9.11 6.55 -12.74
CA ALA A 231 9.77 5.71 -13.73
C ALA A 231 10.50 6.55 -14.79
N ALA A 232 9.84 7.58 -15.34
CA ALA A 232 10.44 8.49 -16.31
C ALA A 232 11.68 9.24 -15.74
N ALA A 233 11.63 9.64 -14.46
CA ALA A 233 12.77 10.27 -13.80
C ALA A 233 13.94 9.28 -13.60
N ALA A 234 13.63 8.01 -13.30
CA ALA A 234 14.63 6.96 -13.21
C ALA A 234 15.28 6.68 -14.58
N ASP A 235 14.48 6.50 -15.64
CA ASP A 235 14.98 6.29 -17.00
C ASP A 235 15.92 7.43 -17.44
N ALA A 236 15.53 8.68 -17.15
CA ALA A 236 16.37 9.84 -17.46
C ALA A 236 17.71 9.83 -16.68
N ALA A 237 17.70 9.41 -15.41
CA ALA A 237 18.91 9.32 -14.61
C ALA A 237 19.90 8.25 -15.15
N PHE A 238 19.38 7.10 -15.58
CA PHE A 238 20.22 6.05 -16.18
C PHE A 238 20.70 6.41 -17.59
N ALA A 239 19.91 7.11 -18.39
CA ALA A 239 20.31 7.57 -19.73
C ALA A 239 21.39 8.66 -19.70
N ALA A 240 21.60 9.34 -18.58
CA ALA A 240 22.61 10.37 -18.40
C ALA A 240 24.00 9.83 -18.03
N ARG A 241 24.13 8.50 -17.83
CA ARG A 241 25.40 7.80 -17.52
C ARG A 241 26.01 7.16 -18.74
#